data_934de7329f32dfb58a3e05c4bdd80572
#
_entry.id   934de7329f32dfb58a3e05c4bdd80572
#
_cell.length_a   1.000
_cell.length_b   1.000
_cell.length_c   1.000
_cell.angle_alpha   90.00
_cell.angle_beta   90.00
_cell.angle_gamma   90.00
#
_symmetry.space_group_name_H-M   'P 1'
#
loop_
_entity.id
_entity.type
_entity.pdbx_description
1 polymer ?
#
loop_
_entity_poly.entity_id
_entity_poly.type
_entity_poly.pdbx_seq_one_letter_code
_entity_poly.pdbx_strand_id
1 'polypeptide(L)'
;IEAAPGTPAELVAAKLADGISARDEVLQKAGLEGASELESEDYLRVDARSLGLRSGPTIALVFGEGTIVEERGRGISRVFAADETVESLDEAAKNDEIRAVVLRINSPGGGAQPSDKVWRAVSRVRAKKPIVVSMADYAASGGYYVASGATAIVAEPATLTGSIGVFLLRP
;
A
#
# COMPACT_ATOMS: atom_id res chain seq x y z
N ILE A 1 25.53 -19.25 -0.68
CA ILE A 1 24.50 -18.79 -1.63
C ILE A 1 24.52 -19.77 -2.78
N GLU A 2 23.54 -20.65 -2.88
CA GLU A 2 23.39 -21.51 -4.06
C GLU A 2 23.18 -20.62 -5.30
N ALA A 3 23.86 -20.98 -6.39
CA ALA A 3 23.70 -20.24 -7.63
C ALA A 3 22.26 -20.43 -8.14
N ALA A 4 21.64 -19.33 -8.55
CA ALA A 4 20.30 -19.40 -9.16
C ALA A 4 20.36 -20.26 -10.44
N PRO A 5 19.32 -21.07 -10.73
CA PRO A 5 19.27 -21.85 -11.96
C PRO A 5 19.46 -20.96 -13.20
N GLY A 6 20.44 -21.27 -14.04
CA GLY A 6 20.81 -20.48 -15.22
C GLY A 6 20.22 -21.00 -16.52
N THR A 7 19.69 -22.24 -16.52
CA THR A 7 19.11 -22.87 -17.71
C THR A 7 17.69 -23.33 -17.46
N PRO A 8 16.85 -23.41 -18.53
CA PRO A 8 15.47 -23.94 -18.40
C PRO A 8 15.41 -25.34 -17.78
N ALA A 9 16.35 -26.21 -18.09
CA ALA A 9 16.40 -27.56 -17.54
C ALA A 9 16.67 -27.53 -16.02
N GLU A 10 17.52 -26.65 -15.54
CA GLU A 10 17.78 -26.47 -14.11
C GLU A 10 16.55 -25.90 -13.36
N LEU A 11 15.76 -25.02 -14.00
CA LEU A 11 14.51 -24.54 -13.42
C LEU A 11 13.50 -25.66 -13.20
N VAL A 12 13.38 -26.58 -14.17
CA VAL A 12 12.51 -27.78 -14.04
C VAL A 12 13.05 -28.71 -12.95
N ALA A 13 14.36 -28.98 -12.94
CA ALA A 13 14.99 -29.82 -11.93
C ALA A 13 14.83 -29.25 -10.50
N ALA A 14 14.87 -27.91 -10.36
CA ALA A 14 14.63 -27.21 -9.11
C ALA A 14 13.14 -27.06 -8.75
N LYS A 15 12.21 -27.58 -9.57
CA LYS A 15 10.74 -27.46 -9.41
C LYS A 15 10.24 -26.01 -9.36
N LEU A 16 10.94 -25.12 -10.06
CA LEU A 16 10.54 -23.73 -10.25
C LEU A 16 9.74 -23.54 -11.54
N ALA A 17 9.69 -24.56 -12.39
CA ALA A 17 8.85 -24.66 -13.57
C ALA A 17 8.40 -26.12 -13.73
N ASP A 18 7.21 -26.33 -14.29
CA ASP A 18 6.63 -27.67 -14.49
C ASP A 18 7.18 -28.35 -15.77
N GLY A 19 7.70 -27.57 -16.69
CA GLY A 19 8.23 -28.08 -17.95
C GLY A 19 8.80 -26.99 -18.85
N ILE A 20 9.32 -27.45 -19.98
CA ILE A 20 9.80 -26.59 -21.06
C ILE A 20 8.93 -26.89 -22.26
N SER A 21 8.31 -25.88 -22.85
CA SER A 21 7.49 -26.00 -24.06
C SER A 21 7.57 -24.71 -24.88
N ALA A 22 7.39 -24.82 -26.18
CA ALA A 22 7.15 -23.65 -27.02
C ALA A 22 5.77 -23.05 -26.73
N ARG A 23 5.57 -21.78 -27.06
CA ARG A 23 4.33 -21.06 -26.75
C ARG A 23 3.09 -21.70 -27.38
N ASP A 24 3.17 -22.09 -28.62
CA ASP A 24 2.12 -22.80 -29.37
C ASP A 24 1.76 -24.14 -28.73
N GLU A 25 2.75 -24.91 -28.26
CA GLU A 25 2.50 -26.17 -27.54
C GLU A 25 1.82 -25.93 -26.19
N VAL A 26 2.15 -24.85 -25.49
CA VAL A 26 1.47 -24.48 -24.22
C VAL A 26 0.01 -24.15 -24.48
N LEU A 27 -0.28 -23.36 -25.50
CA LEU A 27 -1.64 -22.98 -25.87
C LEU A 27 -2.46 -24.23 -26.27
N GLN A 28 -1.86 -25.12 -27.03
CA GLN A 28 -2.50 -26.41 -27.42
C GLN A 28 -2.80 -27.28 -26.19
N LYS A 29 -1.80 -27.48 -25.33
CA LYS A 29 -1.98 -28.29 -24.10
C LYS A 29 -3.02 -27.70 -23.15
N ALA A 30 -3.17 -26.38 -23.13
CA ALA A 30 -4.15 -25.66 -22.32
C ALA A 30 -5.55 -25.62 -22.97
N GLY A 31 -5.70 -26.08 -24.23
CA GLY A 31 -6.97 -25.97 -24.96
C GLY A 31 -7.34 -24.55 -25.33
N LEU A 32 -6.34 -23.67 -25.46
CA LEU A 32 -6.51 -22.24 -25.74
C LEU A 32 -6.21 -21.88 -27.21
N GLU A 33 -6.20 -22.86 -28.08
CA GLU A 33 -6.04 -22.64 -29.53
C GLU A 33 -7.15 -21.74 -30.06
N GLY A 34 -6.75 -20.60 -30.64
CA GLY A 34 -7.71 -19.62 -31.16
C GLY A 34 -8.37 -18.73 -30.09
N ALA A 35 -7.96 -18.82 -28.84
CA ALA A 35 -8.38 -17.87 -27.80
C ALA A 35 -7.83 -16.47 -28.09
N SER A 36 -8.66 -15.47 -27.85
CA SER A 36 -8.22 -14.07 -27.92
C SER A 36 -7.25 -13.76 -26.77
N GLU A 37 -6.13 -13.18 -27.10
CA GLU A 37 -5.20 -12.66 -26.10
C GLU A 37 -5.75 -11.36 -25.51
N LEU A 38 -5.71 -11.26 -24.20
CA LEU A 38 -6.05 -10.07 -23.47
C LEU A 38 -4.80 -9.52 -22.81
N GLU A 39 -4.49 -8.24 -23.05
CA GLU A 39 -3.41 -7.59 -22.34
C GLU A 39 -3.71 -7.52 -20.84
N SER A 40 -2.66 -7.68 -20.03
CA SER A 40 -2.82 -7.68 -18.57
C SER A 40 -3.45 -6.39 -18.04
N GLU A 41 -3.19 -5.27 -18.70
CA GLU A 41 -3.78 -3.96 -18.35
C GLU A 41 -5.29 -3.92 -18.61
N ASP A 42 -5.75 -4.51 -19.71
CA ASP A 42 -7.18 -4.59 -20.02
C ASP A 42 -7.90 -5.56 -19.07
N TYR A 43 -7.25 -6.67 -18.70
CA TYR A 43 -7.78 -7.59 -17.70
C TYR A 43 -7.95 -6.90 -16.34
N LEU A 44 -6.99 -6.07 -15.91
CA LEU A 44 -7.04 -5.32 -14.65
C LEU A 44 -8.12 -4.23 -14.65
N ARG A 45 -8.57 -3.76 -15.83
CA ARG A 45 -9.65 -2.77 -15.95
C ARG A 45 -11.05 -3.37 -15.91
N VAL A 46 -11.17 -4.70 -15.94
CA VAL A 46 -12.49 -5.34 -15.89
C VAL A 46 -13.11 -5.08 -14.51
N ASP A 47 -14.23 -4.38 -14.50
CA ASP A 47 -14.99 -4.17 -13.26
C ASP A 47 -15.59 -5.49 -12.78
N ALA A 48 -15.23 -5.91 -11.59
CA ALA A 48 -15.74 -7.13 -10.96
C ALA A 48 -17.27 -7.16 -10.90
N ARG A 49 -17.92 -6.00 -10.82
CA ARG A 49 -19.39 -5.87 -10.84
C ARG A 49 -19.97 -6.27 -12.20
N SER A 50 -19.27 -5.99 -13.31
CA SER A 50 -19.71 -6.36 -14.66
C SER A 50 -19.72 -7.88 -14.87
N LEU A 51 -18.96 -8.60 -14.07
CA LEU A 51 -18.88 -10.07 -14.05
C LEU A 51 -19.86 -10.72 -13.06
N GLY A 52 -20.76 -9.95 -12.44
CA GLY A 52 -21.70 -10.46 -11.44
C GLY A 52 -21.04 -10.84 -10.11
N LEU A 53 -19.78 -10.48 -9.90
CA LEU A 53 -19.09 -10.72 -8.64
C LEU A 53 -19.64 -9.74 -7.60
N ARG A 54 -20.06 -10.25 -6.45
CA ARG A 54 -20.53 -9.43 -5.34
C ARG A 54 -19.38 -8.56 -4.85
N SER A 55 -19.54 -7.25 -4.91
CA SER A 55 -18.66 -6.34 -4.18
C SER A 55 -18.93 -6.51 -2.68
N GLY A 56 -17.93 -6.93 -1.93
CA GLY A 56 -17.96 -6.84 -0.47
C GLY A 56 -17.93 -5.36 -0.02
N PRO A 57 -17.92 -5.13 1.30
CA PRO A 57 -17.75 -3.77 1.82
C PRO A 57 -16.43 -3.17 1.32
N THR A 58 -16.48 -1.92 0.87
CA THR A 58 -15.29 -1.21 0.40
C THR A 58 -14.41 -0.80 1.58
N ILE A 59 -13.12 -1.03 1.46
CA ILE A 59 -12.10 -0.57 2.41
C ILE A 59 -11.19 0.40 1.65
N ALA A 60 -11.01 1.61 2.19
CA ALA A 60 -10.04 2.56 1.64
C ALA A 60 -8.62 2.18 2.09
N LEU A 61 -7.68 2.16 1.15
CA LEU A 61 -6.26 1.99 1.42
C LEU A 61 -5.54 3.29 1.07
N VAL A 62 -4.97 3.93 2.09
CA VAL A 62 -4.22 5.18 1.98
C VAL A 62 -2.76 4.91 2.30
N PHE A 63 -1.84 5.51 1.53
CA PHE A 63 -0.40 5.34 1.71
C PHE A 63 0.25 6.62 2.22
N GLY A 64 1.13 6.49 3.22
CA GLY A 64 2.02 7.52 3.70
C GLY A 64 3.47 7.07 3.61
N GLU A 65 4.19 7.47 2.57
CA GLU A 65 5.56 7.04 2.30
C GLU A 65 6.55 8.19 2.31
N GLY A 66 7.70 7.97 2.95
CA GLY A 66 8.80 8.93 3.02
C GLY A 66 8.66 9.95 4.15
N THR A 67 9.44 11.03 4.07
CA THR A 67 9.43 12.10 5.08
C THR A 67 8.12 12.85 5.08
N ILE A 68 7.57 13.11 6.26
CA ILE A 68 6.32 13.86 6.42
C ILE A 68 6.60 15.35 6.22
N VAL A 69 5.95 15.91 5.21
CA VAL A 69 6.02 17.32 4.81
C VAL A 69 4.61 17.89 4.66
N GLU A 70 4.49 19.22 4.63
CA GLU A 70 3.19 19.88 4.44
C GLU A 70 2.61 19.55 3.06
N GLU A 71 3.38 19.87 2.01
CA GLU A 71 2.98 19.71 0.61
C GLU A 71 4.06 18.97 -0.18
N ARG A 72 3.64 18.32 -1.26
CA ARG A 72 4.56 17.73 -2.20
C ARG A 72 5.23 18.79 -3.05
N GLY A 73 6.54 18.95 -2.91
CA GLY A 73 7.34 19.83 -3.75
C GLY A 73 7.42 19.34 -5.20
N ARG A 74 7.62 20.27 -6.15
CA ARG A 74 7.82 19.90 -7.57
C ARG A 74 9.06 19.01 -7.73
N GLY A 75 8.89 17.88 -8.43
CA GLY A 75 9.97 16.93 -8.71
C GLY A 75 10.33 15.98 -7.58
N ILE A 76 9.63 16.01 -6.45
CA ILE A 76 9.83 15.07 -5.33
C ILE A 76 8.74 13.98 -5.40
N SER A 77 9.13 12.75 -5.74
CA SER A 77 8.19 11.65 -5.96
C SER A 77 7.81 10.86 -4.71
N ARG A 78 8.66 10.84 -3.69
CA ARG A 78 8.46 10.02 -2.48
C ARG A 78 8.50 10.87 -1.21
N VAL A 79 7.37 11.51 -0.92
CA VAL A 79 7.15 12.20 0.36
C VAL A 79 5.77 11.84 0.89
N PHE A 80 5.65 11.79 2.18
CA PHE A 80 4.38 11.71 2.87
C PHE A 80 3.79 13.13 3.00
N ALA A 81 3.05 13.56 1.97
CA ALA A 81 2.44 14.88 1.92
C ALA A 81 1.19 14.92 2.82
N ALA A 82 1.19 15.80 3.81
CA ALA A 82 0.11 15.89 4.79
C ALA A 82 -1.21 16.34 4.14
N ASP A 83 -1.17 17.32 3.24
CA ASP A 83 -2.38 17.84 2.58
C ASP A 83 -3.09 16.77 1.75
N GLU A 84 -2.36 16.04 0.90
CA GLU A 84 -2.90 14.95 0.08
C GLU A 84 -3.49 13.82 0.95
N THR A 85 -2.80 13.49 2.04
CA THR A 85 -3.23 12.42 2.95
C THR A 85 -4.48 12.82 3.72
N VAL A 86 -4.55 14.06 4.19
CA VAL A 86 -5.73 14.60 4.89
C VAL A 86 -6.94 14.60 3.96
N GLU A 87 -6.78 15.05 2.71
CA GLU A 87 -7.84 15.02 1.71
C GLU A 87 -8.37 13.59 1.49
N SER A 88 -7.49 12.63 1.26
CA SER A 88 -7.85 11.21 1.08
C SER A 88 -8.57 10.62 2.29
N LEU A 89 -8.10 10.94 3.51
CA LEU A 89 -8.73 10.49 4.75
C LEU A 89 -10.10 11.13 4.98
N ASP A 90 -10.24 12.43 4.70
CA ASP A 90 -11.51 13.14 4.84
C ASP A 90 -12.55 12.69 3.78
N GLU A 91 -12.12 12.37 2.56
CA GLU A 91 -12.98 11.75 1.55
C GLU A 91 -13.45 10.35 1.99
N ALA A 92 -12.52 9.51 2.45
CA ALA A 92 -12.86 8.19 2.98
C ALA A 92 -13.83 8.27 4.16
N ALA A 93 -13.69 9.29 5.02
CA ALA A 93 -14.58 9.51 6.16
C ALA A 93 -16.01 9.93 5.76
N LYS A 94 -16.17 10.59 4.59
CA LYS A 94 -17.45 11.09 4.09
C LYS A 94 -18.19 10.07 3.20
N ASN A 95 -17.47 9.17 2.54
CA ASN A 95 -18.05 8.21 1.62
C ASN A 95 -18.68 7.03 2.38
N ASP A 96 -20.01 6.91 2.34
CA ASP A 96 -20.75 5.85 3.05
C ASP A 96 -20.53 4.44 2.51
N GLU A 97 -20.03 4.29 1.28
CA GLU A 97 -19.66 2.99 0.70
C GLU A 97 -18.37 2.43 1.35
N ILE A 98 -17.51 3.31 1.88
CA ILE A 98 -16.28 2.92 2.56
C ILE A 98 -16.61 2.58 4.02
N ARG A 99 -16.36 1.34 4.42
CA ARG A 99 -16.70 0.83 5.75
C ARG A 99 -15.54 0.87 6.74
N ALA A 100 -14.32 0.92 6.26
CA ALA A 100 -13.11 1.01 7.06
C ALA A 100 -11.97 1.64 6.26
N VAL A 101 -10.93 2.09 6.95
CA VAL A 101 -9.73 2.66 6.34
C VAL A 101 -8.49 1.90 6.82
N VAL A 102 -7.59 1.61 5.92
CA VAL A 102 -6.23 1.16 6.24
C VAL A 102 -5.27 2.26 5.81
N LEU A 103 -4.50 2.78 6.75
CA LEU A 103 -3.41 3.72 6.47
C LEU A 103 -2.09 2.95 6.55
N ARG A 104 -1.44 2.74 5.39
CA ARG A 104 -0.13 2.09 5.29
C ARG A 104 0.95 3.14 5.44
N ILE A 105 1.79 3.01 6.47
CA ILE A 105 2.85 3.97 6.78
C ILE A 105 4.22 3.32 6.54
N ASN A 106 5.05 3.98 5.71
CA ASN A 106 6.48 3.71 5.55
C ASN A 106 7.25 5.03 5.65
N SER A 107 7.46 5.51 6.89
CA SER A 107 7.96 6.87 7.14
C SER A 107 8.90 6.91 8.35
N PRO A 108 10.07 7.56 8.24
CA PRO A 108 10.93 7.85 9.38
C PRO A 108 10.37 9.00 10.27
N GLY A 109 9.27 9.61 9.88
CA GLY A 109 8.72 10.82 10.48
C GLY A 109 8.98 12.07 9.62
N GLY A 110 8.98 13.24 10.24
CA GLY A 110 9.18 14.50 9.54
C GLY A 110 8.73 15.69 10.37
N GLY A 111 8.14 16.71 9.71
CA GLY A 111 7.69 17.92 10.38
C GLY A 111 6.63 17.65 11.46
N ALA A 112 6.76 18.29 12.61
CA ALA A 112 5.82 18.11 13.72
C ALA A 112 4.42 18.61 13.35
N GLN A 113 4.32 19.79 12.73
CA GLN A 113 3.05 20.38 12.33
C GLN A 113 2.30 19.55 11.26
N PRO A 114 2.91 19.11 10.14
CA PRO A 114 2.24 18.24 9.20
C PRO A 114 1.87 16.87 9.80
N SER A 115 2.66 16.33 10.72
CA SER A 115 2.31 15.10 11.43
C SER A 115 1.06 15.26 12.31
N ASP A 116 0.94 16.39 13.03
CA ASP A 116 -0.26 16.72 13.82
C ASP A 116 -1.49 16.87 12.92
N LYS A 117 -1.33 17.49 11.76
CA LYS A 117 -2.41 17.67 10.79
C LYS A 117 -2.97 16.32 10.31
N VAL A 118 -2.10 15.37 9.99
CA VAL A 118 -2.52 14.01 9.60
C VAL A 118 -3.10 13.25 10.79
N TRP A 119 -2.49 13.32 11.98
CA TRP A 119 -3.03 12.70 13.19
C TRP A 119 -4.46 13.14 13.50
N ARG A 120 -4.76 14.44 13.33
CA ARG A 120 -6.13 14.98 13.48
C ARG A 120 -7.09 14.38 12.44
N ALA A 121 -6.65 14.19 11.20
CA ALA A 121 -7.46 13.53 10.18
C ALA A 121 -7.72 12.08 10.53
N VAL A 122 -6.71 11.32 10.97
CA VAL A 122 -6.87 9.95 11.48
C VAL A 122 -7.89 9.90 12.61
N SER A 123 -7.81 10.83 13.55
CA SER A 123 -8.74 10.92 14.68
C SER A 123 -10.18 11.21 14.23
N ARG A 124 -10.37 12.07 13.21
CA ARG A 124 -11.69 12.33 12.61
C ARG A 124 -12.26 11.09 11.92
N VAL A 125 -11.43 10.34 11.17
CA VAL A 125 -11.86 9.07 10.57
C VAL A 125 -12.27 8.09 11.65
N ARG A 126 -11.43 7.91 12.69
CA ARG A 126 -11.70 7.01 13.81
C ARG A 126 -13.03 7.29 14.51
N ALA A 127 -13.44 8.54 14.59
CA ALA A 127 -14.72 8.92 15.18
C ALA A 127 -15.95 8.45 14.36
N LYS A 128 -15.75 8.11 13.09
CA LYS A 128 -16.80 7.70 12.15
C LYS A 128 -16.70 6.24 11.73
N LYS A 129 -15.49 5.76 11.51
CA LYS A 129 -15.21 4.44 10.91
C LYS A 129 -13.95 3.83 11.54
N PRO A 130 -13.82 2.50 11.59
CA PRO A 130 -12.56 1.87 11.96
C PRO A 130 -11.43 2.32 11.02
N ILE A 131 -10.32 2.74 11.60
CA ILE A 131 -9.08 3.00 10.88
C ILE A 131 -7.95 2.20 11.51
N VAL A 132 -7.29 1.37 10.71
CA VAL A 132 -6.14 0.58 11.10
C VAL A 132 -4.90 1.16 10.44
N VAL A 133 -3.86 1.37 11.21
CA VAL A 133 -2.54 1.68 10.68
C VAL A 133 -1.77 0.38 10.50
N SER A 134 -1.26 0.16 9.29
CA SER A 134 -0.31 -0.90 8.96
C SER A 134 1.08 -0.29 8.77
N MET A 135 1.99 -0.60 9.69
CA MET A 135 3.37 -0.15 9.62
C MET A 135 4.17 -1.03 8.67
N ALA A 136 4.97 -0.41 7.80
CA ALA A 136 5.91 -1.09 6.92
C ALA A 136 7.30 -1.21 7.59
N ASP A 137 8.37 -0.95 6.84
CA ASP A 137 9.73 -1.01 7.37
C ASP A 137 9.97 0.06 8.44
N TYR A 138 9.38 1.24 8.25
CA TYR A 138 9.50 2.38 9.14
C TYR A 138 8.14 2.98 9.50
N ALA A 139 7.93 3.24 10.78
CA ALA A 139 6.86 4.12 11.25
C ALA A 139 7.33 4.80 12.54
N ALA A 140 8.29 5.71 12.39
CA ALA A 140 9.00 6.32 13.51
C ALA A 140 8.68 7.81 13.64
N SER A 141 8.89 8.38 14.84
CA SER A 141 8.70 9.80 15.14
C SER A 141 7.31 10.30 14.69
N GLY A 142 7.23 11.23 13.75
CA GLY A 142 5.94 11.69 13.18
C GLY A 142 5.08 10.57 12.60
N GLY A 143 5.69 9.51 12.02
CA GLY A 143 4.95 8.35 11.53
C GLY A 143 4.29 7.55 12.66
N TYR A 144 4.97 7.38 13.79
CA TYR A 144 4.37 6.79 14.99
C TYR A 144 3.29 7.71 15.59
N TYR A 145 3.54 9.01 15.61
CA TYR A 145 2.57 9.98 16.09
C TYR A 145 1.25 9.91 15.30
N VAL A 146 1.33 9.90 13.98
CA VAL A 146 0.16 9.70 13.10
C VAL A 146 -0.57 8.39 13.44
N ALA A 147 0.18 7.29 13.59
CA ALA A 147 -0.37 5.98 13.89
C ALA A 147 -1.12 5.93 15.22
N SER A 148 -0.69 6.71 16.23
CA SER A 148 -1.29 6.72 17.57
C SER A 148 -2.76 7.15 17.59
N GLY A 149 -3.24 7.85 16.55
CA GLY A 149 -4.64 8.24 16.40
C GLY A 149 -5.57 7.12 15.92
N ALA A 150 -5.05 5.99 15.46
CA ALA A 150 -5.82 4.92 14.86
C ALA A 150 -6.63 4.07 15.86
N THR A 151 -7.55 3.27 15.35
CA THR A 151 -8.32 2.28 16.14
C THR A 151 -7.42 1.12 16.56
N ALA A 152 -6.52 0.70 15.67
CA ALA A 152 -5.55 -0.35 15.91
C ALA A 152 -4.29 -0.11 15.06
N ILE A 153 -3.17 -0.64 15.53
CA ILE A 153 -1.88 -0.59 14.86
C ILE A 153 -1.39 -2.01 14.64
N VAL A 154 -0.95 -2.30 13.43
CA VAL A 154 -0.31 -3.57 13.06
C VAL A 154 1.11 -3.26 12.59
N ALA A 155 2.08 -3.93 13.17
CA ALA A 155 3.49 -3.82 12.81
C ALA A 155 4.08 -5.21 12.64
N GLU A 156 5.05 -5.33 11.73
CA GLU A 156 5.84 -6.54 11.58
C GLU A 156 6.96 -6.61 12.64
N PRO A 157 7.48 -7.79 12.97
CA PRO A 157 8.55 -7.92 13.95
C PRO A 157 9.82 -7.12 13.62
N ALA A 158 10.06 -6.84 12.34
CA ALA A 158 11.22 -6.08 11.86
C ALA A 158 10.92 -4.58 11.65
N THR A 159 9.71 -4.11 11.91
CA THR A 159 9.36 -2.71 11.77
C THR A 159 10.16 -1.82 12.73
N LEU A 160 10.86 -0.82 12.20
CA LEU A 160 11.48 0.22 13.01
C LEU A 160 10.44 1.28 13.35
N THR A 161 10.11 1.39 14.65
CA THR A 161 9.06 2.29 15.13
C THR A 161 9.47 3.01 16.42
N GLY A 162 8.58 3.79 17.00
CA GLY A 162 8.87 4.59 18.18
C GLY A 162 9.57 5.90 17.81
N SER A 163 10.79 6.14 18.30
CA SER A 163 11.52 7.42 18.14
C SER A 163 10.66 8.63 18.53
N ILE A 164 10.02 8.54 19.70
CA ILE A 164 9.08 9.54 20.22
C ILE A 164 9.89 10.73 20.73
N GLY A 165 9.90 11.82 19.97
CA GLY A 165 10.63 13.02 20.33
C GLY A 165 10.50 14.13 19.29
N VAL A 166 10.87 15.35 19.69
CA VAL A 166 10.91 16.53 18.82
C VAL A 166 12.26 17.20 18.94
N PHE A 167 12.88 17.50 17.82
CA PHE A 167 14.11 18.30 17.77
C PHE A 167 13.79 19.70 17.33
N LEU A 168 14.25 20.68 18.09
CA LEU A 168 14.15 22.09 17.75
C LEU A 168 15.57 22.66 17.62
N LEU A 169 15.90 23.13 16.42
CA LEU A 169 17.11 23.91 16.20
C LEU A 169 16.79 25.39 16.45
N ARG A 170 17.46 25.99 17.42
CA ARG A 170 17.47 27.43 17.57
C ARG A 170 18.68 27.99 16.81
N PRO A 171 18.51 28.99 15.92
CA PRO A 171 19.61 29.72 15.31
C PRO A 171 20.39 30.56 16.35
#